data_762ca6af71f7ecbee0301630654fc4cc
#
_entry.id   762ca6af71f7ecbee0301630654fc4cc
#
_cell.length_a   1.000
_cell.length_b   1.000
_cell.length_c   1.000
_cell.angle_alpha   90.00
_cell.angle_beta   90.00
_cell.angle_gamma   90.00
#
_symmetry.space_group_name_H-M   'P 1'
#
loop_
_entity.id
_entity.type
_entity.pdbx_description
1 polymer ?
#
loop_
_entity_poly.entity_id
_entity_poly.type
_entity_poly.pdbx_seq_one_letter_code
_entity_poly.pdbx_strand_id
1 'polypeptide(L)'
;MISQVERDLSIQNRLPGSDHTTPSPPTSPHLCRSRSKSSASGQQQSRTVAHRLSWILLSVLLRRQGILLFAPLIYVSCMLFHLHAASFDASPIIHRRPAPGSVYRSPQVYARLRGEIEADNTTADAISTIWKRSYKGVEWKPCVNKSTGVLPESNGFIFIEANGGLNQQRTSICNAVAVAGYLNATLVIPNFHYHSIWKDPSKFGDIYDEEYFVDTLANDVRVVDTVPEYLMERFEYNLTNVYNFRVKAWAPTSYYRDSVLPKLLEEKVIRISPFANRLSFDAPRAVQRFRCLANNVALRFSKPILTQGETLVNKMKELSANNAGKYVSVHLRFEEDMVAFSCCVFDGGDQEKQDMIAARERGWKGKFTKPGRVIRPGANRLNGKCPLTPLEVGLMLRGMGFNKSTYIYLAAGPIYSANRTMAPLLEMFPNLQTKEMLASEEELAPFKNFSSRMAAVDYTVCLHSEVFVTTQGGNFPHFLMGHRRYLFGGHSKTIRPDKRKLAVLFDNPKLGWKSFKRQMLSMRSHSDSKGFELKRSSDSIYIFPCPDCMCRKNKTTASAT
;
A
#
# COMPACT_ATOMS: atom_id res chain seq x y z
N MET A 1 0.82 -20.34 14.07
CA MET A 1 1.47 -19.00 14.16
C MET A 1 1.57 -18.28 12.82
N ILE A 2 1.85 -18.97 11.73
CA ILE A 2 1.98 -18.39 10.37
C ILE A 2 0.67 -17.79 9.83
N SER A 3 -0.50 -18.33 10.18
CA SER A 3 -1.81 -17.93 9.63
C SER A 3 -2.29 -16.52 10.05
N GLN A 4 -1.75 -15.95 11.10
CA GLN A 4 -2.19 -14.66 11.65
C GLN A 4 -1.41 -13.48 11.05
N VAL A 5 -0.11 -13.66 10.83
CA VAL A 5 0.73 -12.68 10.12
C VAL A 5 0.25 -12.53 8.66
N GLU A 6 -0.23 -13.60 8.07
CA GLU A 6 -0.73 -13.63 6.70
C GLU A 6 -2.09 -12.93 6.52
N ARG A 7 -2.96 -12.98 7.52
CA ARG A 7 -4.21 -12.20 7.53
C ARG A 7 -3.92 -10.70 7.61
N ASP A 8 -2.94 -10.30 8.39
CA ASP A 8 -2.54 -8.90 8.53
C ASP A 8 -1.98 -8.33 7.21
N LEU A 9 -1.22 -9.13 6.44
CA LEU A 9 -0.75 -8.74 5.11
C LEU A 9 -1.89 -8.65 4.06
N SER A 10 -2.91 -9.51 4.17
CA SER A 10 -4.06 -9.47 3.26
C SER A 10 -4.99 -8.29 3.55
N ILE A 11 -5.06 -7.83 4.79
CA ILE A 11 -5.87 -6.66 5.19
C ILE A 11 -5.19 -5.36 4.79
N GLN A 12 -3.86 -5.29 4.80
CA GLN A 12 -3.13 -4.09 4.33
C GLN A 12 -3.32 -3.80 2.84
N ASN A 13 -3.68 -4.79 2.03
CA ASN A 13 -3.99 -4.60 0.62
C ASN A 13 -5.44 -4.18 0.34
N ARG A 14 -6.28 -4.08 1.38
CA ARG A 14 -7.62 -3.47 1.27
C ARG A 14 -7.55 -1.99 1.67
N LEU A 15 -7.11 -1.16 0.74
CA LEU A 15 -7.49 0.26 0.79
C LEU A 15 -8.99 0.33 0.42
N PRO A 16 -9.80 1.10 1.16
CA PRO A 16 -11.17 1.33 0.77
C PRO A 16 -11.18 1.99 -0.60
N GLY A 17 -11.86 1.36 -1.54
CA GLY A 17 -12.25 2.01 -2.76
C GLY A 17 -13.10 3.22 -2.39
N SER A 18 -12.77 4.37 -2.95
CA SER A 18 -13.61 5.56 -2.86
C SER A 18 -14.86 5.30 -3.71
N ASP A 19 -15.90 4.72 -3.12
CA ASP A 19 -17.24 4.81 -3.67
C ASP A 19 -17.76 6.22 -3.41
N HIS A 20 -17.57 7.08 -4.40
CA HIS A 20 -18.33 8.31 -4.52
C HIS A 20 -19.66 8.00 -5.20
N THR A 21 -20.64 7.59 -4.41
CA THR A 21 -22.05 7.81 -4.74
C THR A 21 -22.49 9.06 -4.01
N THR A 22 -22.58 10.14 -4.75
CA THR A 22 -23.29 11.34 -4.32
C THR A 22 -24.79 11.06 -4.32
N PRO A 23 -25.50 11.33 -3.23
CA PRO A 23 -26.97 11.33 -3.27
C PRO A 23 -27.47 12.63 -3.90
N SER A 24 -28.32 12.51 -4.89
CA SER A 24 -29.11 13.61 -5.45
C SER A 24 -30.15 14.07 -4.42
N PRO A 25 -30.46 15.38 -4.35
CA PRO A 25 -31.45 15.90 -3.42
C PRO A 25 -32.88 15.64 -3.92
N PRO A 26 -33.87 15.57 -3.01
CA PRO A 26 -35.26 15.32 -3.37
C PRO A 26 -35.92 16.58 -3.92
N THR A 27 -36.55 16.47 -5.07
CA THR A 27 -37.48 17.46 -5.57
C THR A 27 -38.89 17.09 -5.12
N SER A 28 -39.52 17.98 -4.37
CA SER A 28 -40.94 17.97 -4.03
C SER A 28 -41.75 18.67 -5.11
N PRO A 29 -43.07 18.39 -5.19
CA PRO A 29 -43.91 18.64 -6.34
C PRO A 29 -44.74 19.92 -6.22
N HIS A 30 -45.02 20.59 -7.31
CA HIS A 30 -46.21 21.45 -7.42
C HIS A 30 -46.81 21.44 -8.82
N LEU A 31 -48.01 20.87 -8.84
CA LEU A 31 -49.26 21.28 -9.51
C LEU A 31 -49.14 22.25 -10.70
N CYS A 32 -49.63 21.81 -11.86
CA CYS A 32 -50.66 22.58 -12.55
C CYS A 32 -51.51 21.68 -13.45
N ARG A 33 -52.83 21.89 -13.27
CA ARG A 33 -53.96 21.23 -13.89
C ARG A 33 -54.35 22.01 -15.13
N SER A 34 -54.40 21.37 -16.27
CA SER A 34 -55.31 21.84 -17.36
C SER A 34 -55.98 20.67 -18.03
N ARG A 35 -57.26 20.87 -18.16
CA ARG A 35 -58.30 19.97 -18.62
C ARG A 35 -58.58 20.28 -20.09
N SER A 36 -58.45 19.31 -20.99
CA SER A 36 -59.16 19.39 -22.25
C SER A 36 -59.81 18.04 -22.54
N LYS A 37 -61.13 18.15 -22.72
CA LYS A 37 -61.99 17.07 -23.17
C LYS A 37 -61.81 16.91 -24.70
N SER A 38 -61.68 15.67 -25.18
CA SER A 38 -62.16 15.31 -26.49
C SER A 38 -62.72 13.88 -26.46
N SER A 39 -63.79 13.78 -27.10
CA SER A 39 -64.82 12.77 -27.14
C SER A 39 -64.40 11.44 -27.72
N ALA A 40 -65.15 10.47 -27.30
CA ALA A 40 -65.24 9.06 -27.63
C ALA A 40 -65.26 8.66 -29.08
N SER A 41 -64.66 7.49 -29.35
CA SER A 41 -65.31 6.49 -30.20
C SER A 41 -64.94 5.11 -29.67
N GLY A 42 -65.94 4.31 -29.37
CA GLY A 42 -65.80 2.99 -28.81
C GLY A 42 -65.27 1.99 -29.85
N GLN A 43 -64.33 1.19 -29.46
CA GLN A 43 -64.07 -0.10 -30.08
C GLN A 43 -64.07 -1.17 -28.96
N GLN A 44 -65.15 -1.91 -28.96
CA GLN A 44 -65.29 -3.16 -28.20
C GLN A 44 -64.36 -4.19 -28.85
N GLN A 45 -63.13 -4.35 -28.29
CA GLN A 45 -62.29 -5.49 -28.60
C GLN A 45 -62.84 -6.72 -27.87
N SER A 46 -63.34 -7.68 -28.64
CA SER A 46 -63.69 -9.01 -28.18
C SER A 46 -62.45 -9.66 -27.52
N ARG A 47 -62.52 -9.87 -26.25
CA ARG A 47 -61.52 -10.66 -25.51
C ARG A 47 -61.51 -12.06 -26.09
N THR A 48 -60.45 -12.44 -26.81
CA THR A 48 -60.25 -13.74 -27.39
C THR A 48 -60.37 -14.84 -26.30
N VAL A 49 -60.92 -16.00 -26.69
CA VAL A 49 -61.12 -17.17 -25.80
C VAL A 49 -59.81 -17.53 -25.06
N ALA A 50 -58.65 -17.29 -25.68
CA ALA A 50 -57.34 -17.46 -25.09
C ALA A 50 -57.10 -16.60 -23.83
N HIS A 51 -57.63 -15.37 -23.80
CA HIS A 51 -57.45 -14.48 -22.65
C HIS A 51 -58.38 -14.87 -21.49
N ARG A 52 -59.56 -15.46 -21.75
CA ARG A 52 -60.42 -16.02 -20.70
C ARG A 52 -59.84 -17.31 -20.12
N LEU A 53 -59.27 -18.17 -20.94
CA LEU A 53 -58.59 -19.40 -20.50
C LEU A 53 -57.37 -19.08 -19.68
N SER A 54 -56.55 -18.08 -20.02
CA SER A 54 -55.37 -17.69 -19.20
C SER A 54 -55.76 -17.15 -17.84
N TRP A 55 -56.89 -16.41 -17.72
CA TRP A 55 -57.39 -15.94 -16.41
C TRP A 55 -57.97 -17.05 -15.55
N ILE A 56 -58.61 -18.05 -16.17
CA ILE A 56 -59.13 -19.23 -15.45
C ILE A 56 -57.97 -20.07 -14.95
N LEU A 57 -56.96 -20.34 -15.78
CA LEU A 57 -55.75 -21.03 -15.39
C LEU A 57 -54.99 -20.31 -14.24
N LEU A 58 -54.84 -18.99 -14.35
CA LEU A 58 -54.21 -18.19 -13.30
C LEU A 58 -54.99 -18.22 -11.98
N SER A 59 -56.34 -18.19 -12.05
CA SER A 59 -57.18 -18.24 -10.87
C SER A 59 -57.20 -19.63 -10.19
N VAL A 60 -57.03 -20.69 -10.97
CA VAL A 60 -56.87 -22.07 -10.46
C VAL A 60 -55.49 -22.28 -9.83
N LEU A 61 -54.44 -21.73 -10.45
CA LEU A 61 -53.06 -21.76 -9.92
C LEU A 61 -52.91 -20.99 -8.60
N LEU A 62 -53.66 -19.91 -8.43
CA LEU A 62 -53.60 -19.08 -7.21
C LEU A 62 -54.45 -19.62 -6.06
N ARG A 63 -55.31 -20.64 -6.27
CA ARG A 63 -56.02 -21.32 -5.20
C ARG A 63 -55.09 -22.34 -4.50
N ARG A 64 -55.13 -22.38 -3.18
CA ARG A 64 -54.30 -23.23 -2.32
C ARG A 64 -54.24 -24.72 -2.76
N GLN A 65 -55.32 -25.21 -3.37
CA GLN A 65 -55.39 -26.57 -3.93
C GLN A 65 -54.74 -26.72 -5.31
N GLY A 66 -54.68 -25.67 -6.12
CA GLY A 66 -54.00 -25.66 -7.43
C GLY A 66 -52.49 -25.73 -7.28
N ILE A 67 -51.94 -25.10 -6.25
CA ILE A 67 -50.47 -25.16 -5.97
C ILE A 67 -50.04 -26.58 -5.66
N LEU A 68 -50.84 -27.34 -4.91
CA LEU A 68 -50.49 -28.74 -4.59
C LEU A 68 -50.60 -29.69 -5.79
N LEU A 69 -51.48 -29.40 -6.76
CA LEU A 69 -51.63 -30.18 -7.99
C LEU A 69 -50.54 -29.91 -9.02
N PHE A 70 -50.07 -28.64 -9.10
CA PHE A 70 -49.06 -28.21 -10.08
C PHE A 70 -47.61 -28.20 -9.55
N ALA A 71 -47.41 -28.28 -8.22
CA ALA A 71 -46.09 -28.36 -7.63
C ALA A 71 -45.20 -29.49 -8.16
N PRO A 72 -45.70 -30.74 -8.35
CA PRO A 72 -44.90 -31.79 -8.96
C PRO A 72 -44.56 -31.53 -10.42
N LEU A 73 -45.47 -30.95 -11.19
CA LEU A 73 -45.23 -30.56 -12.59
C LEU A 73 -44.20 -29.44 -12.72
N ILE A 74 -44.30 -28.45 -11.86
CA ILE A 74 -43.29 -27.34 -11.79
C ILE A 74 -41.94 -27.89 -11.35
N TYR A 75 -41.91 -28.81 -10.35
CA TYR A 75 -40.69 -29.43 -9.90
C TYR A 75 -40.03 -30.27 -11.01
N VAL A 76 -40.82 -31.11 -11.72
CA VAL A 76 -40.31 -31.90 -12.84
C VAL A 76 -39.86 -31.02 -14.00
N SER A 77 -40.59 -29.92 -14.31
CA SER A 77 -40.17 -28.97 -15.34
C SER A 77 -38.89 -28.23 -14.95
N CYS A 78 -38.73 -27.83 -13.67
CA CYS A 78 -37.48 -27.24 -13.16
C CYS A 78 -36.33 -28.26 -13.18
N MET A 79 -36.57 -29.52 -12.80
CA MET A 79 -35.57 -30.58 -12.89
C MET A 79 -35.17 -30.88 -14.35
N LEU A 80 -36.14 -30.95 -15.27
CA LEU A 80 -35.85 -31.12 -16.70
C LEU A 80 -35.11 -29.91 -17.28
N PHE A 81 -35.46 -28.68 -16.85
CA PHE A 81 -34.76 -27.49 -17.23
C PHE A 81 -33.31 -27.46 -16.67
N HIS A 82 -33.12 -27.88 -15.42
CA HIS A 82 -31.78 -28.05 -14.84
C HIS A 82 -30.97 -29.14 -15.50
N LEU A 83 -31.58 -30.31 -15.79
CA LEU A 83 -30.94 -31.39 -16.56
C LEU A 83 -30.60 -30.94 -17.98
N HIS A 84 -31.49 -30.20 -18.63
CA HIS A 84 -31.24 -29.63 -19.97
C HIS A 84 -30.17 -28.54 -19.92
N ALA A 85 -30.19 -27.66 -18.92
CA ALA A 85 -29.15 -26.67 -18.69
C ALA A 85 -27.78 -27.32 -18.39
N ALA A 86 -27.76 -28.41 -17.62
CA ALA A 86 -26.54 -29.19 -17.36
C ALA A 86 -26.04 -29.95 -18.60
N SER A 87 -26.93 -30.33 -19.54
CA SER A 87 -26.55 -30.96 -20.83
C SER A 87 -26.11 -29.95 -21.89
N PHE A 88 -26.42 -28.64 -21.70
CA PHE A 88 -26.02 -27.57 -22.61
C PHE A 88 -24.65 -26.96 -22.28
N ASP A 89 -23.89 -27.53 -21.37
CA ASP A 89 -22.48 -27.13 -21.14
C ASP A 89 -21.52 -27.55 -22.27
N ALA A 90 -22.05 -28.08 -23.38
CA ALA A 90 -21.37 -28.19 -24.66
C ALA A 90 -21.72 -26.98 -25.57
N SER A 91 -21.92 -25.80 -24.99
CA SER A 91 -21.87 -24.55 -25.76
C SER A 91 -20.51 -24.48 -26.43
N PRO A 92 -20.42 -24.24 -27.75
CA PRO A 92 -19.15 -24.02 -28.39
C PRO A 92 -18.44 -22.95 -27.56
N ILE A 93 -17.20 -23.23 -27.10
CA ILE A 93 -16.37 -22.30 -26.38
C ILE A 93 -16.27 -21.07 -27.25
N ILE A 94 -17.20 -20.13 -27.11
CA ILE A 94 -17.04 -18.80 -27.66
C ILE A 94 -15.81 -18.29 -26.98
N HIS A 95 -14.69 -18.27 -27.70
CA HIS A 95 -13.46 -17.66 -27.25
C HIS A 95 -13.75 -16.17 -27.05
N ARG A 96 -14.43 -15.83 -25.94
CA ARG A 96 -14.61 -14.46 -25.53
C ARG A 96 -13.21 -13.88 -25.43
N ARG A 97 -12.93 -12.93 -26.30
CA ARG A 97 -11.65 -12.20 -26.24
C ARG A 97 -11.45 -11.78 -24.78
N PRO A 98 -10.26 -12.05 -24.20
CA PRO A 98 -10.02 -11.67 -22.81
C PRO A 98 -10.33 -10.19 -22.61
N ALA A 99 -10.92 -9.85 -21.45
CA ALA A 99 -11.25 -8.46 -21.12
C ALA A 99 -9.99 -7.59 -21.24
N PRO A 100 -10.11 -6.35 -21.76
CA PRO A 100 -8.97 -5.44 -21.85
C PRO A 100 -8.29 -5.30 -20.48
N GLY A 101 -6.97 -5.42 -20.44
CA GLY A 101 -6.17 -5.36 -19.21
C GLY A 101 -6.07 -6.66 -18.41
N SER A 102 -6.71 -7.76 -18.86
CA SER A 102 -6.65 -9.06 -18.17
C SER A 102 -5.49 -9.96 -18.62
N VAL A 103 -4.84 -9.65 -19.72
CA VAL A 103 -3.72 -10.41 -20.30
C VAL A 103 -2.54 -9.47 -20.47
N TYR A 104 -1.37 -9.90 -19.99
CA TYR A 104 -0.13 -9.14 -20.12
C TYR A 104 0.30 -9.02 -21.58
N ARG A 105 0.27 -7.81 -22.14
CA ARG A 105 0.62 -7.49 -23.54
C ARG A 105 1.62 -6.34 -23.65
N SER A 106 2.20 -5.93 -22.56
CA SER A 106 3.13 -4.78 -22.52
C SER A 106 4.30 -4.91 -23.51
N PRO A 107 4.89 -6.11 -23.74
CA PRO A 107 5.92 -6.26 -24.76
C PRO A 107 5.45 -5.96 -26.18
N GLN A 108 4.25 -6.41 -26.57
CA GLN A 108 3.69 -6.14 -27.89
C GLN A 108 3.38 -4.64 -28.07
N VAL A 109 2.88 -4.00 -27.00
CA VAL A 109 2.62 -2.55 -27.02
C VAL A 109 3.94 -1.79 -27.15
N TYR A 110 5.00 -2.19 -26.42
CA TYR A 110 6.30 -1.57 -26.51
C TYR A 110 6.92 -1.73 -27.90
N ALA A 111 6.96 -2.95 -28.43
CA ALA A 111 7.51 -3.22 -29.75
C ALA A 111 6.89 -2.32 -30.83
N ARG A 112 5.58 -2.08 -30.74
CA ARG A 112 4.87 -1.20 -31.67
C ARG A 112 5.16 0.29 -31.43
N LEU A 113 5.26 0.73 -30.19
CA LEU A 113 5.42 2.15 -29.83
C LEU A 113 6.89 2.60 -29.79
N ARG A 114 7.86 1.68 -29.85
CA ARG A 114 9.28 1.97 -29.65
C ARG A 114 9.77 3.10 -30.57
N GLY A 115 9.49 3.03 -31.87
CA GLY A 115 9.90 4.07 -32.82
C GLY A 115 9.29 5.45 -32.50
N GLU A 116 8.01 5.50 -32.10
CA GLU A 116 7.34 6.75 -31.70
C GLU A 116 7.90 7.29 -30.38
N ILE A 117 8.26 6.41 -29.44
CA ILE A 117 8.87 6.79 -28.13
C ILE A 117 10.27 7.37 -28.36
N GLU A 118 11.06 6.79 -29.26
CA GLU A 118 12.42 7.25 -29.59
C GLU A 118 12.40 8.58 -30.32
N ALA A 119 11.47 8.76 -31.24
CA ALA A 119 11.28 10.00 -32.00
C ALA A 119 10.66 11.14 -31.18
N ASP A 120 10.12 10.85 -29.98
CA ASP A 120 9.46 11.87 -29.17
C ASP A 120 10.46 12.79 -28.44
N ASN A 121 10.93 13.79 -29.16
CA ASN A 121 11.79 14.86 -28.63
C ASN A 121 11.01 16.07 -28.10
N THR A 122 9.67 16.05 -28.16
CA THR A 122 8.81 17.21 -27.89
C THR A 122 8.53 17.47 -26.41
N THR A 123 8.99 16.63 -25.52
CA THR A 123 8.73 16.76 -24.09
C THR A 123 9.78 17.60 -23.39
N ALA A 124 9.34 18.74 -22.88
CA ALA A 124 10.08 19.39 -21.79
C ALA A 124 10.32 18.36 -20.69
N ASP A 125 11.54 18.36 -20.13
CA ASP A 125 11.87 17.45 -19.03
C ASP A 125 10.82 17.53 -17.92
N ALA A 126 10.26 16.38 -17.55
CA ALA A 126 9.22 16.32 -16.53
C ALA A 126 9.70 16.87 -15.19
N ILE A 127 10.97 16.64 -14.82
CA ILE A 127 11.55 17.15 -13.55
C ILE A 127 11.49 18.68 -13.49
N SER A 128 11.72 19.36 -14.61
CA SER A 128 11.70 20.83 -14.64
C SER A 128 10.29 21.41 -14.52
N THR A 129 9.26 20.64 -14.79
CA THR A 129 7.85 21.08 -14.85
C THR A 129 6.96 20.52 -13.73
N ILE A 130 7.36 19.40 -13.11
CA ILE A 130 6.61 18.75 -12.04
C ILE A 130 6.62 19.63 -10.77
N TRP A 131 5.53 19.64 -10.02
CA TRP A 131 5.30 20.43 -8.80
C TRP A 131 5.35 21.96 -8.99
N LYS A 132 5.39 22.49 -10.24
CA LYS A 132 5.38 23.93 -10.52
C LYS A 132 4.06 24.63 -10.19
N ARG A 133 2.95 23.91 -10.16
CA ARG A 133 1.67 24.51 -9.77
C ARG A 133 1.70 24.82 -8.29
N SER A 134 1.76 26.13 -8.00
CA SER A 134 1.68 26.63 -6.64
C SER A 134 0.39 26.13 -5.99
N TYR A 135 0.52 25.36 -4.92
CA TYR A 135 -0.60 25.02 -4.08
C TYR A 135 -1.08 26.29 -3.36
N LYS A 136 -2.27 26.74 -3.67
CA LYS A 136 -3.01 27.72 -2.85
C LYS A 136 -3.51 27.03 -1.56
N GLY A 137 -2.72 26.17 -0.94
CA GLY A 137 -3.07 25.38 0.22
C GLY A 137 -2.42 25.91 1.48
N VAL A 138 -2.91 25.41 2.62
CA VAL A 138 -2.31 25.67 3.93
C VAL A 138 -0.93 25.01 3.96
N GLU A 139 0.08 25.79 4.27
CA GLU A 139 1.43 25.27 4.47
C GLU A 139 1.55 24.66 5.87
N TRP A 140 2.15 23.49 5.94
CA TRP A 140 2.35 22.75 7.18
C TRP A 140 3.81 22.73 7.59
N LYS A 141 4.08 22.75 8.91
CA LYS A 141 5.41 22.59 9.48
C LYS A 141 5.40 21.51 10.56
N PRO A 142 6.50 20.76 10.75
CA PRO A 142 6.68 19.90 11.90
C PRO A 142 6.38 20.63 13.21
N CYS A 143 5.64 20.03 14.14
CA CYS A 143 5.32 20.65 15.41
C CYS A 143 5.16 19.65 16.56
N VAL A 144 5.84 18.54 16.49
CA VAL A 144 5.88 17.59 17.60
C VAL A 144 6.77 18.17 18.70
N ASN A 145 6.17 18.62 19.79
CA ASN A 145 6.89 19.14 20.93
C ASN A 145 7.31 17.99 21.86
N LYS A 146 8.56 18.04 22.33
CA LYS A 146 9.02 17.20 23.44
C LYS A 146 8.36 17.70 24.73
N SER A 147 8.08 16.78 25.65
CA SER A 147 7.66 17.17 27.02
C SER A 147 8.84 17.80 27.77
N THR A 148 8.51 18.70 28.70
CA THR A 148 9.52 19.37 29.55
C THR A 148 9.40 18.95 31.02
N GLY A 149 8.43 18.08 31.34
CA GLY A 149 8.18 17.63 32.71
C GLY A 149 8.97 16.38 33.08
N VAL A 150 9.08 16.15 34.38
CA VAL A 150 9.59 14.89 34.93
C VAL A 150 8.55 13.81 34.75
N LEU A 151 8.96 12.62 34.28
CA LEU A 151 8.05 11.49 34.11
C LEU A 151 7.65 10.94 35.51
N PRO A 152 6.35 10.60 35.71
CA PRO A 152 5.92 9.94 36.94
C PRO A 152 6.56 8.57 37.08
N GLU A 153 6.47 7.95 38.26
CA GLU A 153 7.01 6.61 38.48
C GLU A 153 6.45 5.58 37.49
N SER A 154 7.30 4.66 37.03
CA SER A 154 6.91 3.69 35.99
C SER A 154 5.98 2.61 36.56
N ASN A 155 4.93 2.29 35.83
CA ASN A 155 4.02 1.19 36.14
C ASN A 155 4.64 -0.20 35.95
N GLY A 156 5.76 -0.30 35.25
CA GLY A 156 6.47 -1.54 34.96
C GLY A 156 7.14 -1.51 33.58
N PHE A 157 7.65 -2.66 33.15
CA PHE A 157 8.45 -2.81 31.93
C PHE A 157 7.67 -3.53 30.84
N ILE A 158 7.74 -2.99 29.64
CA ILE A 158 7.12 -3.61 28.44
C ILE A 158 8.22 -4.05 27.48
N PHE A 159 8.24 -5.34 27.22
CA PHE A 159 9.11 -5.97 26.23
C PHE A 159 8.31 -6.28 24.96
N ILE A 160 8.79 -5.84 23.78
CA ILE A 160 8.13 -6.11 22.52
C ILE A 160 9.08 -6.77 21.52
N GLU A 161 8.52 -7.60 20.65
CA GLU A 161 9.23 -8.18 19.51
C GLU A 161 8.64 -7.63 18.21
N ALA A 162 9.48 -6.90 17.48
CA ALA A 162 9.15 -6.40 16.17
C ALA A 162 9.50 -7.43 15.10
N ASN A 163 8.57 -7.72 14.19
CA ASN A 163 8.78 -8.68 13.12
C ASN A 163 8.60 -8.06 11.73
N GLY A 164 9.03 -8.79 10.69
CA GLY A 164 8.94 -8.36 9.29
C GLY A 164 10.15 -7.56 8.83
N GLY A 165 10.04 -6.86 7.70
CA GLY A 165 11.12 -6.00 7.19
C GLY A 165 11.13 -4.62 7.85
N LEU A 166 12.08 -3.76 7.45
CA LEU A 166 12.39 -2.45 8.02
C LEU A 166 11.17 -1.64 8.50
N ASN A 167 10.18 -1.45 7.64
CA ASN A 167 9.05 -0.56 7.95
C ASN A 167 7.92 -1.23 8.75
N GLN A 168 7.86 -2.57 8.82
CA GLN A 168 7.04 -3.29 9.79
C GLN A 168 7.65 -3.16 11.19
N GLN A 169 8.97 -3.33 11.31
CA GLN A 169 9.72 -3.10 12.54
C GLN A 169 9.52 -1.65 13.01
N ARG A 170 9.66 -0.66 12.12
CA ARG A 170 9.39 0.75 12.41
C ARG A 170 7.98 0.99 12.94
N THR A 171 6.95 0.38 12.34
CA THR A 171 5.57 0.44 12.86
C THR A 171 5.48 -0.11 14.28
N SER A 172 6.11 -1.25 14.53
CA SER A 172 6.11 -1.88 15.85
C SER A 172 6.76 -0.98 16.90
N ILE A 173 7.92 -0.41 16.60
CA ILE A 173 8.64 0.49 17.51
C ILE A 173 7.79 1.73 17.83
N CYS A 174 7.24 2.40 16.82
CA CYS A 174 6.41 3.59 17.02
C CYS A 174 5.14 3.31 17.84
N ASN A 175 4.53 2.14 17.62
CA ASN A 175 3.38 1.72 18.42
C ASN A 175 3.79 1.33 19.84
N ALA A 176 4.98 0.73 20.04
CA ALA A 176 5.51 0.39 21.35
C ALA A 176 5.77 1.63 22.20
N VAL A 177 6.42 2.65 21.62
CA VAL A 177 6.60 3.96 22.26
C VAL A 177 5.26 4.57 22.66
N ALA A 178 4.27 4.49 21.76
CA ALA A 178 2.94 5.05 22.03
C ALA A 178 2.20 4.28 23.14
N VAL A 179 2.31 2.96 23.19
CA VAL A 179 1.72 2.13 24.26
C VAL A 179 2.44 2.36 25.57
N ALA A 180 3.76 2.37 25.58
CA ALA A 180 4.55 2.62 26.80
C ALA A 180 4.24 4.00 27.39
N GLY A 181 4.23 5.06 26.56
CA GLY A 181 3.85 6.40 27.00
C GLY A 181 2.41 6.50 27.50
N TYR A 182 1.47 5.82 26.83
CA TYR A 182 0.06 5.80 27.26
C TYR A 182 -0.16 5.09 28.60
N LEU A 183 0.60 4.02 28.84
CA LEU A 183 0.51 3.24 30.09
C LEU A 183 1.47 3.74 31.18
N ASN A 184 2.22 4.81 30.95
CA ASN A 184 3.32 5.26 31.81
C ASN A 184 4.26 4.10 32.21
N ALA A 185 4.67 3.32 31.21
CA ALA A 185 5.54 2.17 31.37
C ALA A 185 6.94 2.47 30.82
N THR A 186 7.92 1.72 31.29
CA THR A 186 9.27 1.71 30.74
C THR A 186 9.31 0.76 29.54
N LEU A 187 9.73 1.25 28.39
CA LEU A 187 9.93 0.44 27.19
C LEU A 187 11.34 -0.17 27.23
N VAL A 188 11.42 -1.48 27.11
CA VAL A 188 12.71 -2.13 26.81
C VAL A 188 12.97 -1.99 25.32
N ILE A 189 14.21 -1.70 24.92
CA ILE A 189 14.59 -1.56 23.50
C ILE A 189 14.06 -2.74 22.70
N PRO A 190 13.28 -2.48 21.63
CA PRO A 190 12.60 -3.52 20.88
C PRO A 190 13.55 -4.50 20.22
N ASN A 191 13.36 -5.79 20.46
CA ASN A 191 14.08 -6.84 19.74
C ASN A 191 13.42 -7.12 18.40
N PHE A 192 14.25 -7.41 17.41
CA PHE A 192 13.78 -7.81 16.08
C PHE A 192 13.70 -9.32 15.97
N HIS A 193 12.52 -9.79 15.57
CA HIS A 193 12.29 -11.21 15.39
C HIS A 193 12.78 -11.65 14.01
N TYR A 194 13.64 -12.67 13.95
CA TYR A 194 14.07 -13.24 12.68
C TYR A 194 12.88 -13.72 11.84
N HIS A 195 12.81 -13.27 10.60
CA HIS A 195 11.71 -13.58 9.70
C HIS A 195 12.21 -14.40 8.50
N SER A 196 11.56 -15.55 8.22
CA SER A 196 11.98 -16.51 7.20
C SER A 196 12.07 -15.95 5.77
N ILE A 197 11.31 -14.90 5.45
CA ILE A 197 11.33 -14.25 4.13
C ILE A 197 12.45 -13.20 4.07
N TRP A 198 12.58 -12.35 5.11
CA TRP A 198 13.53 -11.25 5.13
C TRP A 198 14.94 -11.68 5.54
N LYS A 199 15.05 -12.77 6.33
CA LYS A 199 16.32 -13.40 6.75
C LYS A 199 17.35 -12.41 7.31
N ASP A 200 16.88 -11.40 8.04
CA ASP A 200 17.70 -10.32 8.56
C ASP A 200 17.93 -10.51 10.08
N PRO A 201 19.17 -10.74 10.52
CA PRO A 201 19.52 -10.90 11.93
C PRO A 201 19.88 -9.57 12.63
N SER A 202 19.70 -8.42 11.97
CA SER A 202 20.05 -7.11 12.53
C SER A 202 19.34 -6.86 13.85
N LYS A 203 20.05 -6.24 14.79
CA LYS A 203 19.53 -5.73 16.06
C LYS A 203 19.08 -4.27 15.90
N PHE A 204 18.49 -3.70 16.95
CA PHE A 204 18.01 -2.31 16.94
C PHE A 204 19.13 -1.33 16.57
N GLY A 205 20.27 -1.35 17.29
CA GLY A 205 21.41 -0.46 17.08
C GLY A 205 22.10 -0.61 15.71
N ASP A 206 21.91 -1.74 15.05
CA ASP A 206 22.42 -1.93 13.67
C ASP A 206 21.68 -1.09 12.64
N ILE A 207 20.41 -0.75 12.91
CA ILE A 207 19.53 -0.04 11.98
C ILE A 207 19.28 1.39 12.46
N TYR A 208 19.04 1.58 13.76
CA TYR A 208 18.72 2.87 14.35
C TYR A 208 19.79 3.31 15.34
N ASP A 209 19.96 4.61 15.51
CA ASP A 209 20.81 5.24 16.49
C ASP A 209 20.14 5.11 17.87
N GLU A 210 20.62 4.15 18.65
CA GLU A 210 20.03 3.72 19.92
C GLU A 210 20.16 4.79 21.00
N GLU A 211 21.34 5.38 21.15
CA GLU A 211 21.60 6.46 22.09
C GLU A 211 20.69 7.67 21.81
N TYR A 212 20.66 8.10 20.56
CA TYR A 212 19.78 9.18 20.12
C TYR A 212 18.30 8.87 20.34
N PHE A 213 17.89 7.62 20.15
CA PHE A 213 16.51 7.18 20.38
C PHE A 213 16.13 7.31 21.86
N VAL A 214 16.97 6.84 22.77
CA VAL A 214 16.77 6.93 24.20
C VAL A 214 16.72 8.39 24.65
N ASP A 215 17.71 9.20 24.28
CA ASP A 215 17.82 10.61 24.64
C ASP A 215 16.64 11.45 24.11
N THR A 216 16.22 11.16 22.87
CA THR A 216 15.09 11.88 22.27
C THR A 216 13.79 11.62 23.01
N LEU A 217 13.60 10.44 23.57
CA LEU A 217 12.38 10.03 24.28
C LEU A 217 12.44 10.30 25.78
N ALA A 218 13.58 10.65 26.35
CA ALA A 218 13.84 10.68 27.80
C ALA A 218 12.76 11.42 28.65
N ASN A 219 12.19 12.52 28.13
CA ASN A 219 11.14 13.28 28.79
C ASN A 219 9.70 12.85 28.46
N ASP A 220 9.54 11.86 27.61
CA ASP A 220 8.23 11.43 27.09
C ASP A 220 7.93 9.97 27.42
N VAL A 221 8.94 9.09 27.31
CA VAL A 221 8.85 7.64 27.58
C VAL A 221 10.20 7.16 28.06
N ARG A 222 10.22 6.48 29.22
CA ARG A 222 11.45 5.81 29.67
C ARG A 222 11.78 4.66 28.74
N VAL A 223 13.03 4.62 28.31
CA VAL A 223 13.55 3.55 27.46
C VAL A 223 14.82 3.01 28.12
N VAL A 224 14.94 1.70 28.19
CA VAL A 224 16.09 1.00 28.76
C VAL A 224 16.51 -0.16 27.87
N ASP A 225 17.77 -0.56 27.96
CA ASP A 225 18.31 -1.68 27.19
C ASP A 225 17.80 -3.02 27.71
N THR A 226 17.74 -3.16 29.03
CA THR A 226 17.38 -4.39 29.71
C THR A 226 16.45 -4.13 30.88
N VAL A 227 15.70 -5.14 31.26
CA VAL A 227 14.93 -5.15 32.51
C VAL A 227 15.90 -5.30 33.68
N PRO A 228 15.70 -4.58 34.81
CA PRO A 228 16.51 -4.76 35.98
C PRO A 228 16.61 -6.22 36.45
N GLU A 229 17.79 -6.64 36.83
CA GLU A 229 18.13 -8.04 37.10
C GLU A 229 17.23 -8.65 38.19
N TYR A 230 16.98 -7.92 39.27
CA TYR A 230 16.11 -8.38 40.39
C TYR A 230 14.66 -8.69 39.94
N LEU A 231 14.18 -8.09 38.86
CA LEU A 231 12.89 -8.43 38.31
C LEU A 231 12.94 -9.67 37.41
N MET A 232 14.09 -9.90 36.76
CA MET A 232 14.29 -11.05 35.88
C MET A 232 14.54 -12.35 36.63
N GLU A 233 14.99 -12.30 37.87
CA GLU A 233 15.13 -13.48 38.75
C GLU A 233 13.83 -14.28 38.84
N ARG A 234 12.68 -13.60 38.98
CA ARG A 234 11.34 -14.22 39.03
C ARG A 234 11.01 -15.04 37.78
N PHE A 235 11.67 -14.78 36.67
CA PHE A 235 11.47 -15.42 35.38
C PHE A 235 12.65 -16.30 34.98
N GLU A 236 13.50 -16.65 35.95
CA GLU A 236 14.71 -17.46 35.72
C GLU A 236 15.59 -16.87 34.59
N TYR A 237 15.66 -15.56 34.49
CA TYR A 237 16.36 -14.82 33.43
C TYR A 237 15.90 -15.19 32.00
N ASN A 238 14.73 -15.79 31.88
CA ASN A 238 14.19 -16.26 30.60
C ASN A 238 12.93 -15.49 30.22
N LEU A 239 13.03 -14.70 29.14
CA LEU A 239 11.91 -13.91 28.60
C LEU A 239 10.72 -14.77 28.14
N THR A 240 10.90 -16.08 27.91
CA THR A 240 9.78 -16.98 27.58
C THR A 240 8.85 -17.22 28.76
N ASN A 241 9.34 -17.05 29.98
CA ASN A 241 8.57 -17.19 31.22
C ASN A 241 7.78 -15.91 31.56
N VAL A 242 8.10 -14.78 30.92
CA VAL A 242 7.39 -13.52 31.10
C VAL A 242 6.00 -13.61 30.46
N TYR A 243 4.98 -13.11 31.16
CA TYR A 243 3.61 -13.09 30.66
C TYR A 243 3.50 -12.41 29.28
N ASN A 244 3.03 -13.16 28.27
CA ASN A 244 2.98 -12.69 26.90
C ASN A 244 1.56 -12.39 26.44
N PHE A 245 1.27 -11.12 26.20
CA PHE A 245 0.02 -10.70 25.57
C PHE A 245 0.01 -10.98 24.07
N ARG A 246 -1.00 -11.72 23.62
CA ARG A 246 -1.32 -11.88 22.19
C ARG A 246 -2.39 -10.87 21.77
N VAL A 247 -1.99 -9.64 21.60
CA VAL A 247 -2.90 -8.55 21.23
C VAL A 247 -3.44 -8.75 19.82
N LYS A 248 -4.73 -8.51 19.61
CA LYS A 248 -5.35 -8.52 18.28
C LYS A 248 -4.83 -7.34 17.44
N ALA A 249 -4.76 -7.53 16.12
CA ALA A 249 -4.40 -6.44 15.21
C ALA A 249 -5.41 -5.28 15.38
N TRP A 250 -4.87 -4.04 15.34
CA TRP A 250 -5.64 -2.81 15.46
C TRP A 250 -6.42 -2.67 16.78
N ALA A 251 -5.87 -3.19 17.88
CA ALA A 251 -6.46 -3.05 19.21
C ALA A 251 -6.62 -1.55 19.57
N PRO A 252 -7.77 -1.14 20.13
CA PRO A 252 -7.97 0.22 20.59
C PRO A 252 -7.16 0.51 21.86
N THR A 253 -6.95 1.78 22.18
CA THR A 253 -6.24 2.20 23.41
C THR A 253 -6.96 1.74 24.69
N SER A 254 -8.29 1.62 24.66
CA SER A 254 -9.07 1.07 25.78
C SER A 254 -8.64 -0.34 26.14
N TYR A 255 -8.32 -1.20 25.17
CA TYR A 255 -7.83 -2.55 25.46
C TYR A 255 -6.53 -2.53 26.29
N TYR A 256 -5.64 -1.61 25.98
CA TYR A 256 -4.38 -1.48 26.74
C TYR A 256 -4.63 -0.99 28.16
N ARG A 257 -5.54 -0.01 28.35
CA ARG A 257 -5.91 0.49 29.66
C ARG A 257 -6.63 -0.57 30.50
N ASP A 258 -7.60 -1.27 29.90
CA ASP A 258 -8.55 -2.11 30.61
C ASP A 258 -8.03 -3.55 30.83
N SER A 259 -7.13 -4.02 29.96
CA SER A 259 -6.62 -5.40 30.00
C SER A 259 -5.11 -5.49 30.23
N VAL A 260 -4.32 -4.60 29.62
CA VAL A 260 -2.85 -4.70 29.70
C VAL A 260 -2.31 -4.02 30.94
N LEU A 261 -2.82 -2.82 31.28
CA LEU A 261 -2.35 -2.07 32.44
C LEU A 261 -2.52 -2.81 33.78
N PRO A 262 -3.69 -3.42 34.09
CA PRO A 262 -3.83 -4.17 35.35
C PRO A 262 -2.79 -5.28 35.47
N LYS A 263 -2.54 -6.02 34.38
CA LYS A 263 -1.54 -7.09 34.38
C LYS A 263 -0.11 -6.56 34.47
N LEU A 264 0.18 -5.41 33.87
CA LEU A 264 1.49 -4.75 34.02
C LEU A 264 1.75 -4.31 35.46
N LEU A 265 0.72 -3.80 36.15
CA LEU A 265 0.82 -3.40 37.56
C LEU A 265 1.07 -4.60 38.50
N GLU A 266 0.47 -5.75 38.17
CA GLU A 266 0.64 -7.02 38.89
C GLU A 266 2.04 -7.62 38.66
N GLU A 267 2.37 -7.86 37.36
CA GLU A 267 3.57 -8.61 36.97
C GLU A 267 4.86 -7.77 36.95
N LYS A 268 4.74 -6.45 36.86
CA LYS A 268 5.82 -5.47 36.67
C LYS A 268 6.63 -5.64 35.39
N VAL A 269 6.63 -6.80 34.76
CA VAL A 269 7.27 -7.08 33.48
C VAL A 269 6.28 -7.85 32.61
N ILE A 270 6.00 -7.34 31.42
CA ILE A 270 5.15 -8.02 30.44
C ILE A 270 5.80 -8.04 29.06
N ARG A 271 5.44 -9.04 28.29
CA ARG A 271 5.86 -9.19 26.89
C ARG A 271 4.67 -9.08 25.95
N ILE A 272 4.84 -8.43 24.80
CA ILE A 272 3.82 -8.38 23.74
C ILE A 272 4.49 -8.85 22.44
N SER A 273 4.18 -10.07 22.01
CA SER A 273 4.79 -10.69 20.84
C SER A 273 3.76 -11.52 20.07
N PRO A 274 3.76 -11.42 18.72
CA PRO A 274 4.40 -10.38 17.88
C PRO A 274 3.69 -9.03 17.98
N PHE A 275 4.39 -7.92 17.74
CA PHE A 275 3.84 -6.57 17.97
C PHE A 275 3.53 -5.76 16.70
N ALA A 276 3.58 -6.32 15.52
CA ALA A 276 3.21 -5.61 14.29
C ALA A 276 1.71 -5.23 14.30
N ASN A 277 1.40 -3.97 13.95
CA ASN A 277 0.02 -3.47 13.81
C ASN A 277 -0.91 -3.70 15.02
N ARG A 278 -0.38 -3.69 16.25
CA ARG A 278 -1.15 -4.01 17.45
C ARG A 278 -1.88 -2.82 18.08
N LEU A 279 -1.74 -1.62 17.53
CA LEU A 279 -2.42 -0.43 18.00
C LEU A 279 -3.22 0.22 16.86
N SER A 280 -4.50 0.52 17.08
CA SER A 280 -5.38 1.19 16.12
C SER A 280 -4.81 2.53 15.64
N PHE A 281 -5.07 2.90 14.38
CA PHE A 281 -4.75 4.24 13.87
C PHE A 281 -5.68 5.30 14.45
N ASP A 282 -6.90 4.93 14.83
CA ASP A 282 -7.83 5.79 15.55
C ASP A 282 -7.49 5.77 17.04
N ALA A 283 -6.59 6.64 17.44
CA ALA A 283 -6.10 6.78 18.80
C ALA A 283 -6.16 8.24 19.24
N PRO A 284 -6.30 8.52 20.55
CA PRO A 284 -6.30 9.88 21.08
C PRO A 284 -5.06 10.69 20.69
N ARG A 285 -5.19 12.01 20.59
CA ARG A 285 -4.09 12.90 20.17
C ARG A 285 -2.82 12.73 21.00
N ALA A 286 -2.95 12.49 22.30
CA ALA A 286 -1.81 12.24 23.19
C ALA A 286 -1.01 11.00 22.74
N VAL A 287 -1.70 9.92 22.36
CA VAL A 287 -1.09 8.69 21.86
C VAL A 287 -0.49 8.91 20.47
N GLN A 288 -1.17 9.67 19.60
CA GLN A 288 -0.63 10.02 18.29
C GLN A 288 0.64 10.88 18.40
N ARG A 289 0.73 11.75 19.40
CA ARG A 289 1.94 12.54 19.66
C ARG A 289 3.17 11.65 19.88
N PHE A 290 3.05 10.58 20.68
CA PHE A 290 4.14 9.62 20.87
C PHE A 290 4.55 8.94 19.56
N ARG A 291 3.57 8.53 18.74
CA ARG A 291 3.88 7.98 17.40
C ARG A 291 4.60 8.98 16.52
N CYS A 292 4.15 10.25 16.54
CA CYS A 292 4.79 11.32 15.75
C CYS A 292 6.23 11.55 16.20
N LEU A 293 6.46 11.61 17.51
CA LEU A 293 7.79 11.79 18.10
C LEU A 293 8.70 10.61 17.72
N ALA A 294 8.24 9.38 17.94
CA ALA A 294 8.99 8.18 17.62
C ALA A 294 9.33 8.12 16.10
N ASN A 295 8.32 8.28 15.23
CA ASN A 295 8.51 8.09 13.79
C ASN A 295 9.37 9.18 13.13
N ASN A 296 9.15 10.44 13.50
CA ASN A 296 9.70 11.55 12.73
C ASN A 296 10.92 12.21 13.40
N VAL A 297 11.17 11.91 14.67
CA VAL A 297 12.27 12.53 15.43
C VAL A 297 13.20 11.45 16.01
N ALA A 298 12.69 10.53 16.83
CA ALA A 298 13.52 9.60 17.58
C ALA A 298 14.15 8.49 16.71
N LEU A 299 13.42 7.97 15.71
CA LEU A 299 13.93 6.91 14.84
C LEU A 299 14.82 7.48 13.71
N ARG A 300 16.03 7.87 14.07
CA ARG A 300 17.12 8.18 13.17
C ARG A 300 17.87 6.88 12.82
N PHE A 301 18.27 6.70 11.57
CA PHE A 301 19.11 5.56 11.19
C PHE A 301 20.49 5.65 11.85
N SER A 302 21.11 4.50 12.05
CA SER A 302 22.48 4.42 12.58
C SER A 302 23.50 5.15 11.67
N LYS A 303 24.58 5.61 12.26
CA LYS A 303 25.61 6.39 11.55
C LYS A 303 26.12 5.71 10.28
N PRO A 304 26.43 4.40 10.26
CA PRO A 304 26.86 3.74 9.01
C PRO A 304 25.82 3.84 7.88
N ILE A 305 24.53 3.62 8.21
CA ILE A 305 23.43 3.71 7.22
C ILE A 305 23.26 5.14 6.72
N LEU A 306 23.29 6.13 7.61
CA LEU A 306 23.17 7.54 7.21
C LEU A 306 24.32 7.96 6.31
N THR A 307 25.56 7.68 6.71
CA THR A 307 26.74 8.03 5.92
C THR A 307 26.70 7.40 4.52
N GLN A 308 26.39 6.11 4.43
CA GLN A 308 26.27 5.45 3.13
C GLN A 308 25.12 6.02 2.30
N GLY A 309 23.96 6.25 2.92
CA GLY A 309 22.80 6.86 2.24
C GLY A 309 23.11 8.28 1.72
N GLU A 310 23.75 9.12 2.51
CA GLU A 310 24.18 10.48 2.13
C GLU A 310 25.23 10.47 1.02
N THR A 311 26.17 9.54 1.07
CA THR A 311 27.16 9.33 -0.02
C THR A 311 26.45 9.05 -1.34
N LEU A 312 25.48 8.13 -1.35
CA LEU A 312 24.72 7.83 -2.57
C LEU A 312 23.85 9.00 -3.03
N VAL A 313 23.25 9.75 -2.10
CA VAL A 313 22.49 10.98 -2.42
C VAL A 313 23.40 12.00 -3.11
N ASN A 314 24.62 12.21 -2.59
CA ASN A 314 25.58 13.15 -3.16
C ASN A 314 26.05 12.71 -4.55
N LYS A 315 26.39 11.43 -4.73
CA LYS A 315 26.73 10.84 -6.05
C LYS A 315 25.58 11.03 -7.05
N MET A 316 24.32 10.80 -6.64
CA MET A 316 23.15 11.05 -7.51
C MET A 316 22.98 12.54 -7.87
N LYS A 317 23.22 13.45 -6.94
CA LYS A 317 23.16 14.90 -7.19
C LYS A 317 24.26 15.35 -8.13
N GLU A 318 25.47 14.85 -7.98
CA GLU A 318 26.62 15.12 -8.86
C GLU A 318 26.34 14.64 -10.29
N LEU A 319 25.89 13.40 -10.46
CA LEU A 319 25.51 12.87 -11.76
C LEU A 319 24.41 13.70 -12.44
N SER A 320 23.47 14.20 -11.67
CA SER A 320 22.35 15.04 -12.17
C SER A 320 22.62 16.55 -12.09
N ALA A 321 23.86 16.98 -12.01
CA ALA A 321 24.24 18.39 -11.88
C ALA A 321 23.67 19.28 -13.00
N ASN A 322 23.61 18.77 -14.23
CA ASN A 322 22.96 19.41 -15.38
C ASN A 322 21.46 19.66 -15.19
N ASN A 323 20.84 19.03 -14.19
CA ASN A 323 19.44 19.17 -13.80
C ASN A 323 19.31 19.75 -12.38
N ALA A 324 20.24 20.59 -11.97
CA ALA A 324 20.32 21.20 -10.64
C ALA A 324 20.34 20.16 -9.49
N GLY A 325 21.00 19.02 -9.70
CA GLY A 325 21.11 17.93 -8.75
C GLY A 325 19.79 17.17 -8.50
N LYS A 326 18.80 17.31 -9.38
CA LYS A 326 17.49 16.70 -9.24
C LYS A 326 17.43 15.34 -9.95
N TYR A 327 17.01 14.34 -9.23
CA TYR A 327 16.81 12.98 -9.75
C TYR A 327 15.46 12.40 -9.34
N VAL A 328 15.04 11.36 -10.05
CA VAL A 328 13.85 10.56 -9.76
C VAL A 328 14.27 9.31 -9.01
N SER A 329 13.59 8.94 -7.94
CA SER A 329 13.74 7.61 -7.36
C SER A 329 12.53 6.75 -7.66
N VAL A 330 12.76 5.47 -7.95
CA VAL A 330 11.73 4.49 -8.28
C VAL A 330 11.85 3.31 -7.32
N HIS A 331 10.81 3.07 -6.52
CA HIS A 331 10.70 1.81 -5.78
C HIS A 331 10.05 0.77 -6.67
N LEU A 332 10.85 -0.15 -7.18
CA LEU A 332 10.40 -1.24 -8.04
C LEU A 332 10.28 -2.54 -7.24
N ARG A 333 9.06 -2.96 -6.98
CA ARG A 333 8.75 -4.19 -6.24
C ARG A 333 8.44 -5.32 -7.22
N PHE A 334 9.47 -5.80 -7.92
CA PHE A 334 9.40 -6.87 -8.91
C PHE A 334 10.40 -8.02 -8.60
N GLU A 335 10.56 -8.33 -7.33
CA GLU A 335 11.36 -9.46 -6.85
C GLU A 335 10.55 -10.75 -6.92
N GLU A 336 11.23 -11.89 -6.92
CA GLU A 336 10.63 -13.23 -7.04
C GLU A 336 9.48 -13.44 -6.06
N ASP A 337 9.66 -13.09 -4.81
CA ASP A 337 8.64 -13.25 -3.76
C ASP A 337 7.37 -12.47 -4.06
N MET A 338 7.48 -11.23 -4.57
CA MET A 338 6.32 -10.41 -4.89
C MET A 338 5.62 -10.87 -6.18
N VAL A 339 6.39 -11.28 -7.20
CA VAL A 339 5.83 -11.86 -8.43
C VAL A 339 5.05 -13.11 -8.08
N ALA A 340 5.63 -14.01 -7.29
CA ALA A 340 5.00 -15.25 -6.83
C ALA A 340 3.74 -14.99 -5.98
N PHE A 341 3.84 -14.09 -4.99
CA PHE A 341 2.72 -13.76 -4.10
C PHE A 341 1.54 -13.12 -4.83
N SER A 342 1.79 -12.32 -5.86
CA SER A 342 0.75 -11.67 -6.65
C SER A 342 -0.14 -12.64 -7.41
N CYS A 343 0.34 -13.85 -7.69
CA CYS A 343 -0.30 -14.83 -8.57
C CYS A 343 -0.60 -14.27 -9.96
N CYS A 344 0.20 -13.32 -10.44
CA CYS A 344 0.11 -12.77 -11.78
C CYS A 344 0.95 -13.60 -12.75
N VAL A 345 0.65 -13.48 -14.03
CA VAL A 345 1.36 -14.16 -15.14
C VAL A 345 1.84 -13.08 -16.10
N PHE A 346 3.08 -13.21 -16.51
CA PHE A 346 3.75 -12.33 -17.45
C PHE A 346 4.10 -13.11 -18.73
N ASP A 347 5.21 -12.85 -19.36
CA ASP A 347 5.59 -13.44 -20.65
C ASP A 347 6.67 -14.55 -20.58
N GLY A 348 6.94 -15.04 -19.38
CA GLY A 348 7.98 -16.06 -19.15
C GLY A 348 7.57 -17.51 -19.45
N GLY A 349 6.34 -17.73 -19.93
CA GLY A 349 5.88 -19.06 -20.35
C GLY A 349 5.71 -20.07 -19.20
N ASP A 350 5.96 -21.34 -19.51
CA ASP A 350 5.80 -22.41 -18.52
C ASP A 350 6.91 -22.42 -17.46
N GLN A 351 8.11 -21.98 -17.81
CA GLN A 351 9.20 -21.85 -16.84
C GLN A 351 8.81 -20.85 -15.74
N GLU A 352 8.31 -19.67 -16.09
CA GLU A 352 7.81 -18.70 -15.11
C GLU A 352 6.74 -19.28 -14.20
N LYS A 353 5.81 -20.06 -14.75
CA LYS A 353 4.76 -20.71 -13.94
C LYS A 353 5.34 -21.66 -12.90
N GLN A 354 6.31 -22.48 -13.31
CA GLN A 354 6.98 -23.43 -12.43
C GLN A 354 7.79 -22.72 -11.35
N ASP A 355 8.57 -21.72 -11.71
CA ASP A 355 9.35 -20.90 -10.78
C ASP A 355 8.43 -20.25 -9.73
N MET A 356 7.31 -19.69 -10.15
CA MET A 356 6.35 -19.04 -9.25
C MET A 356 5.63 -20.03 -8.34
N ILE A 357 5.36 -21.26 -8.80
CA ILE A 357 4.81 -22.33 -7.95
C ILE A 357 5.84 -22.70 -6.88
N ALA A 358 7.08 -22.93 -7.26
CA ALA A 358 8.16 -23.26 -6.36
C ALA A 358 8.44 -22.14 -5.34
N ALA A 359 8.46 -20.89 -5.79
CA ALA A 359 8.64 -19.74 -4.91
C ALA A 359 7.48 -19.57 -3.90
N ARG A 360 6.24 -19.82 -4.31
CA ARG A 360 5.07 -19.83 -3.41
C ARG A 360 5.17 -20.91 -2.35
N GLU A 361 5.59 -22.11 -2.73
CA GLU A 361 5.72 -23.22 -1.77
C GLU A 361 6.87 -22.95 -0.78
N ARG A 362 8.01 -22.39 -1.22
CA ARG A 362 9.10 -21.99 -0.33
C ARG A 362 8.68 -20.91 0.67
N GLY A 363 8.02 -19.84 0.17
CA GLY A 363 7.70 -18.67 0.98
C GLY A 363 6.42 -18.80 1.83
N TRP A 364 5.45 -19.58 1.35
CA TRP A 364 4.10 -19.65 1.95
C TRP A 364 3.50 -21.05 1.81
N LYS A 365 4.19 -22.06 2.35
CA LYS A 365 3.82 -23.47 2.27
C LYS A 365 2.32 -23.70 2.52
N GLY A 366 1.65 -24.38 1.61
CA GLY A 366 0.24 -24.74 1.70
C GLY A 366 -0.77 -23.58 1.59
N LYS A 367 -0.33 -22.31 1.51
CA LYS A 367 -1.26 -21.16 1.44
C LYS A 367 -2.00 -21.09 0.11
N PHE A 368 -1.30 -21.35 -0.98
CA PHE A 368 -1.84 -21.20 -2.33
C PHE A 368 -2.47 -22.49 -2.88
N THR A 369 -2.28 -23.59 -2.19
CA THR A 369 -2.78 -24.94 -2.55
C THR A 369 -3.97 -25.39 -1.71
N LYS A 370 -4.55 -24.51 -0.88
CA LYS A 370 -5.74 -24.83 -0.07
C LYS A 370 -6.91 -25.25 -0.96
N PRO A 371 -7.68 -26.29 -0.58
CA PRO A 371 -8.88 -26.69 -1.30
C PRO A 371 -9.85 -25.53 -1.54
N GLY A 372 -10.41 -25.44 -2.75
CA GLY A 372 -11.32 -24.36 -3.14
C GLY A 372 -10.65 -23.03 -3.50
N ARG A 373 -9.33 -22.91 -3.37
CA ARG A 373 -8.62 -21.68 -3.78
C ARG A 373 -8.36 -21.67 -5.28
N VAL A 374 -9.00 -20.72 -5.97
CA VAL A 374 -8.79 -20.48 -7.41
C VAL A 374 -7.91 -19.24 -7.62
N ILE A 375 -6.79 -19.41 -8.30
CA ILE A 375 -5.92 -18.30 -8.73
C ILE A 375 -6.45 -17.75 -10.04
N ARG A 376 -6.73 -16.45 -10.09
CA ARG A 376 -7.26 -15.74 -11.28
C ARG A 376 -6.32 -14.61 -11.69
N PRO A 377 -5.25 -14.88 -12.47
CA PRO A 377 -4.23 -13.89 -12.83
C PRO A 377 -4.81 -12.66 -13.53
N GLY A 378 -5.71 -12.84 -14.50
CA GLY A 378 -6.35 -11.76 -15.22
C GLY A 378 -7.17 -10.84 -14.32
N ALA A 379 -7.92 -11.39 -13.35
CA ALA A 379 -8.63 -10.59 -12.36
C ALA A 379 -7.67 -9.83 -11.43
N ASN A 380 -6.55 -10.44 -11.04
CA ASN A 380 -5.53 -9.76 -10.24
C ASN A 380 -4.93 -8.58 -11.01
N ARG A 381 -4.67 -8.72 -12.30
CA ARG A 381 -4.15 -7.66 -13.15
C ARG A 381 -5.16 -6.51 -13.29
N LEU A 382 -6.40 -6.80 -13.66
CA LEU A 382 -7.48 -5.80 -13.74
C LEU A 382 -7.69 -5.03 -12.44
N ASN A 383 -7.55 -5.71 -11.30
CA ASN A 383 -7.66 -5.10 -9.97
C ASN A 383 -6.38 -4.36 -9.53
N GLY A 384 -5.36 -4.25 -10.38
CA GLY A 384 -4.11 -3.56 -10.08
C GLY A 384 -3.26 -4.25 -8.99
N LYS A 385 -3.46 -5.55 -8.77
CA LYS A 385 -2.69 -6.32 -7.77
C LYS A 385 -1.33 -6.76 -8.29
N CYS A 386 -1.17 -6.87 -9.62
CA CYS A 386 0.10 -7.28 -10.23
C CYS A 386 1.18 -6.21 -9.99
N PRO A 387 2.41 -6.60 -9.64
CA PRO A 387 3.55 -5.68 -9.68
C PRO A 387 3.76 -5.19 -11.13
N LEU A 388 4.22 -3.95 -11.27
CA LEU A 388 4.65 -3.44 -12.57
C LEU A 388 6.00 -4.04 -12.94
N THR A 389 6.14 -4.47 -14.19
CA THR A 389 7.43 -4.91 -14.72
C THR A 389 8.36 -3.72 -14.98
N PRO A 390 9.69 -3.92 -15.08
CA PRO A 390 10.61 -2.87 -15.48
C PRO A 390 10.20 -2.17 -16.79
N LEU A 391 9.77 -2.93 -17.79
CA LEU A 391 9.24 -2.40 -19.06
C LEU A 391 8.04 -1.47 -18.84
N GLU A 392 7.08 -1.86 -18.02
CA GLU A 392 5.88 -1.06 -17.72
C GLU A 392 6.23 0.23 -16.99
N VAL A 393 7.22 0.17 -16.10
CA VAL A 393 7.74 1.38 -15.42
C VAL A 393 8.38 2.31 -16.43
N GLY A 394 9.20 1.81 -17.35
CA GLY A 394 9.79 2.61 -18.42
C GLY A 394 8.74 3.29 -19.29
N LEU A 395 7.77 2.54 -19.79
CA LEU A 395 6.67 3.07 -20.58
C LEU A 395 5.87 4.16 -19.84
N MET A 396 5.57 3.90 -18.57
CA MET A 396 4.85 4.85 -17.72
C MET A 396 5.64 6.17 -17.57
N LEU A 397 6.90 6.09 -17.23
CA LEU A 397 7.74 7.29 -17.02
C LEU A 397 7.95 8.06 -18.32
N ARG A 398 8.22 7.39 -19.45
CA ARG A 398 8.30 8.03 -20.77
C ARG A 398 7.00 8.75 -21.10
N GLY A 399 5.86 8.06 -20.91
CA GLY A 399 4.54 8.66 -21.13
C GLY A 399 4.22 9.83 -20.20
N MET A 400 4.77 9.86 -19.00
CA MET A 400 4.67 10.97 -18.04
C MET A 400 5.61 12.14 -18.35
N GLY A 401 6.43 12.03 -19.41
CA GLY A 401 7.30 13.12 -19.89
C GLY A 401 8.72 13.10 -19.30
N PHE A 402 9.12 12.03 -18.61
CA PHE A 402 10.52 11.83 -18.25
C PHE A 402 11.26 11.36 -19.50
N ASN A 403 12.35 12.03 -19.84
CA ASN A 403 13.13 11.79 -21.06
C ASN A 403 14.35 10.87 -20.79
N LYS A 404 15.12 10.56 -21.86
CA LYS A 404 16.32 9.72 -21.76
C LYS A 404 17.42 10.33 -20.87
N SER A 405 17.46 11.66 -20.72
CA SER A 405 18.46 12.35 -19.88
C SER A 405 18.10 12.34 -18.40
N THR A 406 16.92 11.84 -18.03
CA THR A 406 16.49 11.78 -16.62
C THR A 406 17.36 10.79 -15.85
N TYR A 407 17.96 11.26 -14.75
CA TYR A 407 18.64 10.39 -13.79
C TYR A 407 17.63 9.70 -12.88
N ILE A 408 17.71 8.37 -12.81
CA ILE A 408 16.82 7.54 -12.00
C ILE A 408 17.64 6.74 -11.00
N TYR A 409 17.28 6.82 -9.73
CA TYR A 409 17.74 5.88 -8.72
C TYR A 409 16.71 4.75 -8.56
N LEU A 410 17.12 3.51 -8.79
CA LEU A 410 16.28 2.34 -8.65
C LEU A 410 16.46 1.70 -7.28
N ALA A 411 15.48 1.89 -6.41
CA ALA A 411 15.41 1.22 -5.12
C ALA A 411 14.66 -0.11 -5.27
N ALA A 412 15.37 -1.21 -5.23
CA ALA A 412 14.83 -2.56 -5.35
C ALA A 412 15.75 -3.58 -4.71
N GLY A 413 15.20 -4.74 -4.35
CA GLY A 413 15.97 -5.96 -4.15
C GLY A 413 16.34 -6.62 -5.49
N PRO A 414 16.78 -7.88 -5.48
CA PRO A 414 17.09 -8.62 -6.71
C PRO A 414 15.84 -8.74 -7.61
N ILE A 415 15.91 -8.11 -8.78
CA ILE A 415 14.80 -8.11 -9.76
C ILE A 415 14.62 -9.51 -10.36
N TYR A 416 13.39 -9.99 -10.41
CA TYR A 416 13.08 -11.29 -11.02
C TYR A 416 13.44 -11.31 -12.51
N SER A 417 14.27 -12.28 -12.90
CA SER A 417 14.79 -12.43 -14.26
C SER A 417 15.41 -11.12 -14.80
N ALA A 418 16.24 -10.43 -14.01
CA ALA A 418 16.80 -9.12 -14.34
C ALA A 418 17.45 -9.08 -15.73
N ASN A 419 18.22 -10.13 -16.10
CA ASN A 419 18.89 -10.23 -17.41
C ASN A 419 17.91 -10.08 -18.60
N ARG A 420 16.67 -10.51 -18.43
CA ARG A 420 15.63 -10.44 -19.46
C ARG A 420 14.73 -9.21 -19.29
N THR A 421 14.38 -8.86 -18.07
CA THR A 421 13.32 -7.89 -17.81
C THR A 421 13.80 -6.45 -17.73
N MET A 422 15.08 -6.21 -17.40
CA MET A 422 15.61 -4.85 -17.22
C MET A 422 16.00 -4.14 -18.51
N ALA A 423 16.37 -4.88 -19.57
CA ALA A 423 16.89 -4.29 -20.81
C ALA A 423 16.00 -3.16 -21.39
N PRO A 424 14.68 -3.29 -21.50
CA PRO A 424 13.83 -2.21 -22.03
C PRO A 424 13.81 -0.95 -21.15
N LEU A 425 13.92 -1.11 -19.82
CA LEU A 425 13.97 0.03 -18.90
C LEU A 425 15.29 0.78 -19.05
N LEU A 426 16.41 0.06 -19.14
CA LEU A 426 17.74 0.64 -19.35
C LEU A 426 17.87 1.34 -20.71
N GLU A 427 17.26 0.78 -21.76
CA GLU A 427 17.18 1.42 -23.08
C GLU A 427 16.42 2.75 -23.06
N MET A 428 15.29 2.79 -22.33
CA MET A 428 14.50 4.00 -22.17
C MET A 428 15.14 5.04 -21.25
N PHE A 429 15.95 4.61 -20.28
CA PHE A 429 16.61 5.44 -19.27
C PHE A 429 18.06 4.99 -19.03
N PRO A 430 19.00 5.36 -19.90
CA PRO A 430 20.39 4.96 -19.78
C PRO A 430 21.11 5.51 -18.55
N ASN A 431 20.59 6.60 -17.94
CA ASN A 431 21.11 7.19 -16.70
C ASN A 431 20.48 6.58 -15.44
N LEU A 432 19.94 5.36 -15.54
CA LEU A 432 19.45 4.64 -14.36
C LEU A 432 20.64 4.15 -13.54
N GLN A 433 20.57 4.38 -12.22
CA GLN A 433 21.57 3.97 -11.24
C GLN A 433 20.94 3.10 -10.16
N THR A 434 21.69 2.15 -9.65
CA THR A 434 21.35 1.37 -8.45
C THR A 434 22.40 1.62 -7.37
N LYS A 435 22.16 1.16 -6.15
CA LYS A 435 23.16 1.26 -5.08
C LYS A 435 24.45 0.52 -5.43
N GLU A 436 24.34 -0.62 -6.13
CA GLU A 436 25.47 -1.43 -6.57
C GLU A 436 26.29 -0.77 -7.69
N MET A 437 25.70 0.14 -8.47
CA MET A 437 26.40 0.93 -9.48
C MET A 437 27.08 2.18 -8.90
N LEU A 438 26.52 2.70 -7.81
CA LEU A 438 26.99 3.92 -7.16
C LEU A 438 28.03 3.67 -6.07
N ALA A 439 28.06 2.49 -5.47
CA ALA A 439 28.96 2.14 -4.38
C ALA A 439 29.83 0.94 -4.75
N SER A 440 31.04 0.88 -4.20
CA SER A 440 31.90 -0.29 -4.32
C SER A 440 31.39 -1.48 -3.50
N GLU A 441 31.93 -2.67 -3.76
CA GLU A 441 31.59 -3.85 -2.96
C GLU A 441 31.99 -3.69 -1.49
N GLU A 442 33.12 -3.02 -1.23
CA GLU A 442 33.61 -2.72 0.13
C GLU A 442 32.68 -1.74 0.85
N GLU A 443 32.22 -0.69 0.16
CA GLU A 443 31.24 0.27 0.70
C GLU A 443 29.91 -0.39 1.06
N LEU A 444 29.48 -1.42 0.32
CA LEU A 444 28.24 -2.15 0.57
C LEU A 444 28.39 -3.38 1.47
N ALA A 445 29.60 -3.87 1.72
CA ALA A 445 29.83 -5.07 2.50
C ALA A 445 29.16 -5.08 3.89
N PRO A 446 29.12 -3.97 4.66
CA PRO A 446 28.44 -3.93 5.96
C PRO A 446 26.91 -4.09 5.88
N PHE A 447 26.34 -3.92 4.70
CA PHE A 447 24.88 -3.94 4.46
C PHE A 447 24.44 -5.16 3.65
N LYS A 448 25.37 -5.76 2.86
CA LYS A 448 25.13 -6.96 2.06
C LYS A 448 24.69 -8.10 3.00
N ASN A 449 23.65 -8.83 2.66
CA ASN A 449 23.03 -9.86 3.49
C ASN A 449 22.13 -9.37 4.64
N PHE A 450 21.97 -8.06 4.83
CA PHE A 450 21.06 -7.47 5.80
C PHE A 450 19.98 -6.67 5.08
N SER A 451 18.85 -7.33 4.82
CA SER A 451 17.78 -6.75 3.99
C SER A 451 17.21 -5.44 4.52
N SER A 452 17.12 -5.30 5.86
CA SER A 452 16.63 -4.07 6.50
C SER A 452 17.65 -2.94 6.43
N ARG A 453 18.96 -3.22 6.57
CA ARG A 453 20.02 -2.22 6.44
C ARG A 453 20.09 -1.71 4.99
N MET A 454 20.08 -2.62 4.00
CA MET A 454 20.02 -2.24 2.57
C MET A 454 18.78 -1.41 2.25
N ALA A 455 17.61 -1.81 2.78
CA ALA A 455 16.38 -1.05 2.61
C ALA A 455 16.45 0.35 3.26
N ALA A 456 17.18 0.50 4.36
CA ALA A 456 17.37 1.80 5.01
C ALA A 456 18.28 2.74 4.19
N VAL A 457 19.31 2.21 3.51
CA VAL A 457 20.12 2.96 2.54
C VAL A 457 19.23 3.42 1.37
N ASP A 458 18.48 2.51 0.73
CA ASP A 458 17.52 2.84 -0.33
C ASP A 458 16.49 3.88 0.13
N TYR A 459 16.00 3.76 1.36
CA TYR A 459 15.05 4.71 1.95
C TYR A 459 15.63 6.13 2.00
N THR A 460 16.89 6.27 2.43
CA THR A 460 17.57 7.58 2.51
C THR A 460 17.69 8.21 1.14
N VAL A 461 18.11 7.46 0.12
CA VAL A 461 18.24 8.00 -1.25
C VAL A 461 16.87 8.40 -1.82
N CYS A 462 15.84 7.56 -1.63
CA CYS A 462 14.49 7.88 -2.06
C CYS A 462 13.88 9.09 -1.33
N LEU A 463 14.24 9.29 -0.06
CA LEU A 463 13.76 10.42 0.74
C LEU A 463 14.18 11.76 0.15
N HIS A 464 15.41 11.84 -0.35
CA HIS A 464 16.03 13.06 -0.87
C HIS A 464 15.85 13.30 -2.37
N SER A 465 15.21 12.40 -3.11
CA SER A 465 14.90 12.59 -4.53
C SER A 465 13.89 13.72 -4.76
N GLU A 466 13.95 14.39 -5.91
CA GLU A 466 12.91 15.39 -6.28
C GLU A 466 11.56 14.72 -6.49
N VAL A 467 11.54 13.57 -7.16
CA VAL A 467 10.34 12.77 -7.42
C VAL A 467 10.54 11.36 -6.90
N PHE A 468 9.63 10.90 -6.06
CA PHE A 468 9.53 9.49 -5.70
C PHE A 468 8.42 8.82 -6.47
N VAL A 469 8.70 7.67 -7.08
CA VAL A 469 7.73 6.87 -7.83
C VAL A 469 7.56 5.53 -7.13
N THR A 470 6.34 5.20 -6.75
CA THR A 470 6.04 3.88 -6.18
C THR A 470 5.28 3.02 -7.18
N THR A 471 5.76 1.80 -7.43
CA THR A 471 5.16 0.85 -8.39
C THR A 471 4.23 -0.15 -7.72
N GLN A 472 4.32 -0.27 -6.38
CA GLN A 472 3.52 -1.19 -5.58
C GLN A 472 3.18 -0.55 -4.23
N GLY A 473 2.04 -0.93 -3.64
CA GLY A 473 1.72 -0.61 -2.25
C GLY A 473 2.62 -1.39 -1.28
N GLY A 474 2.56 -1.03 -0.01
CA GLY A 474 3.32 -1.67 1.06
C GLY A 474 3.93 -0.66 2.01
N ASN A 475 4.56 -1.14 3.07
CA ASN A 475 5.04 -0.26 4.14
C ASN A 475 6.20 0.65 3.70
N PHE A 476 7.12 0.18 2.85
CA PHE A 476 8.23 1.01 2.39
C PHE A 476 7.75 2.30 1.71
N PRO A 477 6.92 2.25 0.63
CA PRO A 477 6.43 3.49 0.02
C PRO A 477 5.50 4.29 0.94
N HIS A 478 4.75 3.66 1.83
CA HIS A 478 3.84 4.36 2.73
C HIS A 478 4.59 5.24 3.74
N PHE A 479 5.59 4.68 4.42
CA PHE A 479 6.42 5.46 5.33
C PHE A 479 7.19 6.56 4.61
N LEU A 480 7.72 6.25 3.44
CA LEU A 480 8.45 7.24 2.64
C LEU A 480 7.55 8.41 2.22
N MET A 481 6.33 8.13 1.76
CA MET A 481 5.34 9.18 1.45
C MET A 481 5.02 10.06 2.66
N GLY A 482 4.85 9.47 3.83
CA GLY A 482 4.60 10.20 5.07
C GLY A 482 5.80 11.04 5.51
N HIS A 483 7.00 10.49 5.45
CA HIS A 483 8.22 11.20 5.80
C HIS A 483 8.49 12.36 4.84
N ARG A 484 8.27 12.15 3.53
CA ARG A 484 8.36 13.22 2.52
C ARG A 484 7.32 14.32 2.77
N ARG A 485 6.07 13.98 3.18
CA ARG A 485 5.07 14.98 3.61
C ARG A 485 5.56 15.79 4.80
N TYR A 486 6.17 15.12 5.77
CA TYR A 486 6.72 15.77 6.95
C TYR A 486 7.85 16.76 6.60
N LEU A 487 8.73 16.40 5.66
CA LEU A 487 9.82 17.25 5.21
C LEU A 487 9.41 18.37 4.23
N PHE A 488 8.43 18.10 3.36
CA PHE A 488 8.04 19.01 2.27
C PHE A 488 6.71 19.72 2.52
N GLY A 489 6.47 20.18 3.75
CA GLY A 489 5.33 21.04 4.08
C GLY A 489 3.96 20.43 3.84
N GLY A 490 3.85 19.10 3.98
CA GLY A 490 2.62 18.32 3.76
C GLY A 490 2.52 17.66 2.39
N HIS A 491 3.45 17.94 1.46
CA HIS A 491 3.45 17.36 0.12
C HIS A 491 4.39 16.16 0.02
N SER A 492 3.90 15.01 -0.44
CA SER A 492 4.74 13.80 -0.55
C SER A 492 5.71 13.83 -1.74
N LYS A 493 5.52 14.72 -2.72
CA LYS A 493 6.24 14.74 -4.00
C LYS A 493 6.38 13.34 -4.60
N THR A 494 5.26 12.60 -4.61
CA THR A 494 5.23 11.17 -4.96
C THR A 494 4.24 10.91 -6.08
N ILE A 495 4.69 10.18 -7.09
CA ILE A 495 3.84 9.61 -8.14
C ILE A 495 3.42 8.21 -7.70
N ARG A 496 2.11 8.03 -7.50
CA ARG A 496 1.48 6.76 -7.22
C ARG A 496 0.46 6.46 -8.32
N PRO A 497 0.81 5.66 -9.32
CA PRO A 497 -0.06 5.40 -10.47
C PRO A 497 -1.25 4.52 -10.10
N ASP A 498 -2.38 4.72 -10.78
CA ASP A 498 -3.52 3.78 -10.72
C ASP A 498 -3.23 2.57 -11.61
N LYS A 499 -2.80 1.47 -11.01
CA LYS A 499 -2.42 0.25 -11.73
C LYS A 499 -3.59 -0.41 -12.48
N ARG A 500 -4.84 -0.15 -12.11
CA ARG A 500 -6.01 -0.66 -12.84
C ARG A 500 -6.12 0.03 -14.20
N LYS A 501 -5.93 1.36 -14.23
CA LYS A 501 -5.88 2.12 -15.47
C LYS A 501 -4.67 1.75 -16.31
N LEU A 502 -3.49 1.59 -15.66
CA LEU A 502 -2.28 1.18 -16.35
C LEU A 502 -2.43 -0.18 -17.05
N ALA A 503 -3.01 -1.18 -16.39
CA ALA A 503 -3.22 -2.50 -16.97
C ALA A 503 -4.00 -2.42 -18.30
N VAL A 504 -5.07 -1.62 -18.35
CA VAL A 504 -5.88 -1.42 -19.56
C VAL A 504 -5.07 -0.75 -20.67
N LEU A 505 -4.21 0.21 -20.34
CA LEU A 505 -3.39 0.93 -21.31
C LEU A 505 -2.24 0.06 -21.84
N PHE A 506 -1.54 -0.64 -20.97
CA PHE A 506 -0.42 -1.52 -21.34
C PHE A 506 -0.85 -2.76 -22.13
N ASP A 507 -2.10 -3.19 -21.98
CA ASP A 507 -2.62 -4.37 -22.66
C ASP A 507 -3.43 -4.03 -23.92
N ASN A 508 -3.41 -2.75 -24.37
CA ASN A 508 -4.10 -2.29 -25.56
C ASN A 508 -3.15 -2.15 -26.76
N PRO A 509 -3.07 -3.16 -27.65
CA PRO A 509 -2.15 -3.11 -28.79
C PRO A 509 -2.55 -2.09 -29.87
N LYS A 510 -3.74 -1.52 -29.79
CA LYS A 510 -4.23 -0.52 -30.76
C LYS A 510 -3.96 0.93 -30.34
N LEU A 511 -3.52 1.15 -29.09
CA LEU A 511 -3.31 2.48 -28.52
C LEU A 511 -2.05 3.14 -29.10
N GLY A 512 -2.13 4.28 -29.82
CA GLY A 512 -1.00 5.06 -30.32
C GLY A 512 -0.31 5.87 -29.23
N TRP A 513 0.97 6.24 -29.45
CA TRP A 513 1.81 6.95 -28.48
C TRP A 513 1.20 8.26 -28.01
N LYS A 514 0.67 9.09 -28.91
CA LYS A 514 0.03 10.37 -28.57
C LYS A 514 -1.13 10.20 -27.57
N SER A 515 -1.94 9.16 -27.74
CA SER A 515 -3.06 8.87 -26.83
C SER A 515 -2.56 8.28 -25.51
N PHE A 516 -1.58 7.37 -25.55
CA PHE A 516 -0.93 6.80 -24.37
C PHE A 516 -0.32 7.91 -23.51
N LYS A 517 0.51 8.79 -24.11
CA LYS A 517 1.15 9.92 -23.44
C LYS A 517 0.13 10.87 -22.78
N ARG A 518 -0.97 11.19 -23.45
CA ARG A 518 -2.04 12.02 -22.87
C ARG A 518 -2.62 11.41 -21.60
N GLN A 519 -2.84 10.10 -21.57
CA GLN A 519 -3.32 9.39 -20.39
C GLN A 519 -2.30 9.40 -19.27
N MET A 520 -1.01 9.20 -19.57
CA MET A 520 0.08 9.24 -18.59
C MET A 520 0.27 10.64 -18.00
N LEU A 521 0.24 11.69 -18.83
CA LEU A 521 0.30 13.08 -18.37
C LEU A 521 -0.88 13.45 -17.48
N SER A 522 -2.08 12.97 -17.78
CA SER A 522 -3.25 13.12 -16.93
C SER A 522 -3.05 12.43 -15.56
N MET A 523 -2.49 11.23 -15.55
CA MET A 523 -2.19 10.50 -14.31
C MET A 523 -1.13 11.23 -13.46
N ARG A 524 -0.07 11.75 -14.10
CA ARG A 524 0.96 12.57 -13.44
C ARG A 524 0.35 13.84 -12.86
N SER A 525 -0.42 14.59 -13.66
CA SER A 525 -1.09 15.83 -13.23
C SER A 525 -2.02 15.59 -12.03
N HIS A 526 -2.70 14.45 -11.97
CA HIS A 526 -3.50 14.08 -10.80
C HIS A 526 -2.64 13.85 -9.55
N SER A 527 -1.46 13.23 -9.68
CA SER A 527 -0.50 13.10 -8.58
C SER A 527 0.04 14.44 -8.12
N ASP A 528 0.36 15.35 -9.06
CA ASP A 528 0.83 16.70 -8.79
C ASP A 528 -0.24 17.53 -8.05
N SER A 529 -1.51 17.38 -8.44
CA SER A 529 -2.63 18.15 -7.88
C SER A 529 -3.04 17.69 -6.48
N LYS A 530 -2.70 16.49 -6.07
CA LYS A 530 -3.04 15.95 -4.75
C LYS A 530 -2.33 16.61 -3.58
N GLY A 531 -1.31 17.44 -3.79
CA GLY A 531 -0.59 18.24 -2.83
C GLY A 531 -0.39 17.60 -1.46
N PHE A 532 -1.26 17.92 -0.53
CA PHE A 532 -1.31 17.24 0.75
C PHE A 532 -2.71 16.65 1.00
N GLU A 533 -2.77 15.58 1.76
CA GLU A 533 -4.01 14.95 2.20
C GLU A 533 -4.01 14.89 3.73
N LEU A 534 -5.12 15.33 4.33
CA LEU A 534 -5.31 15.22 5.77
C LEU A 534 -5.63 13.77 6.16
N LYS A 535 -5.13 13.36 7.31
CA LYS A 535 -5.47 12.09 7.91
C LYS A 535 -6.97 12.04 8.23
N ARG A 536 -7.62 10.94 7.87
CA ARG A 536 -8.94 10.52 8.37
C ARG A 536 -8.74 9.58 9.56
N SER A 537 -9.79 9.32 10.34
CA SER A 537 -9.70 8.45 11.53
C SER A 537 -9.12 7.05 11.23
N SER A 538 -9.48 6.49 10.08
CA SER A 538 -9.00 5.16 9.64
C SER A 538 -7.65 5.17 8.93
N ASP A 539 -7.11 6.34 8.59
CA ASP A 539 -5.86 6.45 7.84
C ASP A 539 -4.64 6.29 8.76
N SER A 540 -3.58 5.76 8.20
CA SER A 540 -2.30 5.62 8.90
C SER A 540 -1.62 6.99 9.07
N ILE A 541 -1.26 7.32 10.31
CA ILE A 541 -0.45 8.50 10.63
C ILE A 541 0.93 8.45 9.96
N TYR A 542 1.43 7.26 9.68
CA TYR A 542 2.70 7.06 9.00
C TYR A 542 2.67 7.41 7.51
N ILE A 543 1.46 7.53 6.92
CA ILE A 543 1.27 8.02 5.56
C ILE A 543 0.83 9.48 5.58
N PHE A 544 -0.07 9.83 6.49
CA PHE A 544 -0.70 11.15 6.60
C PHE A 544 -0.35 11.81 7.94
N PRO A 545 0.80 12.49 8.06
CA PRO A 545 1.23 13.10 9.31
C PRO A 545 0.40 14.34 9.71
N CYS A 546 -0.34 14.94 8.79
CA CYS A 546 -1.22 16.07 9.07
C CYS A 546 -2.61 15.59 9.50
N PRO A 547 -3.23 16.16 10.55
CA PRO A 547 -2.76 17.26 11.39
C PRO A 547 -2.05 16.82 12.67
N ASP A 548 -1.85 15.51 12.91
CA ASP A 548 -1.42 15.02 14.23
C ASP A 548 0.06 15.34 14.52
N CYS A 549 0.93 15.25 13.52
CA CYS A 549 2.38 15.49 13.64
C CYS A 549 2.83 16.85 13.11
N MET A 550 1.94 17.60 12.47
CA MET A 550 2.26 18.85 11.79
C MET A 550 1.21 19.91 12.07
N CYS A 551 1.66 21.16 12.23
CA CYS A 551 0.83 22.33 12.48
C CYS A 551 0.74 23.22 11.24
N ARG A 552 -0.36 23.95 11.11
CA ARG A 552 -0.49 24.98 10.08
C ARG A 552 0.51 26.11 10.35
N LYS A 553 1.19 26.56 9.30
CA LYS A 553 1.90 27.84 9.38
C LYS A 553 0.86 28.94 9.46
N ASN A 554 0.85 29.74 10.53
CA ASN A 554 0.09 30.98 10.56
C ASN A 554 0.62 31.88 9.43
N LYS A 555 -0.25 32.41 8.60
CA LYS A 555 0.11 33.56 7.76
C LYS A 555 0.40 34.69 8.75
N THR A 556 1.65 34.93 9.05
CA THR A 556 2.05 36.22 9.64
C THR A 556 1.56 37.27 8.65
N THR A 557 0.62 38.09 9.05
CA THR A 557 0.33 39.35 8.41
C THR A 557 1.68 40.04 8.30
N ALA A 558 2.24 40.11 7.08
CA ALA A 558 3.31 41.03 6.81
C ALA A 558 2.70 42.40 7.11
N SER A 559 3.09 42.95 8.25
CA SER A 559 2.85 44.34 8.57
C SER A 559 3.50 45.14 7.47
N ALA A 560 2.67 45.81 6.67
CA ALA A 560 3.11 46.86 5.78
C ALA A 560 3.86 47.91 6.64
N THR A 561 5.14 47.99 6.40
CA THR A 561 5.95 49.17 6.66
C THR A 561 6.58 49.60 5.35
#